data_f6b6b962ed5b82d95f95e43ef2373bfb
#
_entry.id   f6b6b962ed5b82d95f95e43ef2373bfb
#
_cell.length_a   1.000
_cell.length_b   1.000
_cell.length_c   1.000
_cell.angle_alpha   90.00
_cell.angle_beta   90.00
_cell.angle_gamma   90.00
#
_symmetry.space_group_name_H-M   'P 1'
#
loop_
_entity.id
_entity.type
_entity.pdbx_description
1 polymer ?
#
loop_
_entity_poly.entity_id
_entity_poly.type
_entity_poly.pdbx_seq_one_letter_code
_entity_poly.pdbx_strand_id
1 'polypeptide(L)'
;MMRGRVGLGLRVPPRLDGVESRDRLGNLAVFGAAALAWILVGLVVTTRDPRLDPGAGFVGAGLIGLAVGLTTIPLFWLSVFARHGRIAYRGDWVRAVRRGAWIAVVVAVLVVLRLQGLFQLPIALFVLAMVFVAEATLSVER
;
A
#
# COMPACT_ATOMS: atom_id res chain seq x y z
N MET A 1 -16.15 -20.19 62.06
CA MET A 1 -16.91 -19.70 60.91
C MET A 1 -16.08 -18.61 60.24
N MET A 2 -15.12 -18.98 59.35
CA MET A 2 -14.23 -18.06 58.65
C MET A 2 -14.69 -17.93 57.20
N ARG A 3 -15.23 -16.77 56.79
CA ARG A 3 -15.56 -16.43 55.39
C ARG A 3 -14.30 -15.89 54.73
N GLY A 4 -13.65 -16.72 53.90
CA GLY A 4 -12.61 -16.28 52.99
C GLY A 4 -13.19 -15.39 51.93
N ARG A 5 -12.76 -14.10 51.89
CA ARG A 5 -12.98 -13.18 50.77
C ARG A 5 -12.08 -13.61 49.64
N VAL A 6 -12.65 -14.24 48.62
CA VAL A 6 -11.98 -14.40 47.32
C VAL A 6 -11.92 -13.04 46.68
N GLY A 7 -10.77 -12.40 46.78
CA GLY A 7 -10.50 -11.17 46.04
C GLY A 7 -10.41 -11.48 44.54
N LEU A 8 -11.49 -11.22 43.81
CA LEU A 8 -11.46 -11.16 42.35
C LEU A 8 -10.53 -10.01 41.94
N GLY A 9 -9.25 -10.32 41.77
CA GLY A 9 -8.30 -9.43 41.13
C GLY A 9 -8.71 -9.23 39.66
N LEU A 10 -9.54 -8.22 39.42
CA LEU A 10 -9.80 -7.72 38.07
C LEU A 10 -8.46 -7.29 37.49
N ARG A 11 -7.80 -8.19 36.74
CA ARG A 11 -6.67 -7.83 35.89
C ARG A 11 -7.22 -6.84 34.84
N VAL A 12 -6.96 -5.56 35.09
CA VAL A 12 -7.16 -4.52 34.09
C VAL A 12 -6.30 -4.92 32.89
N PRO A 13 -6.89 -5.16 31.71
CA PRO A 13 -6.09 -5.49 30.53
C PRO A 13 -5.14 -4.33 30.25
N PRO A 14 -3.89 -4.62 29.81
CA PRO A 14 -2.93 -3.57 29.49
C PRO A 14 -3.55 -2.63 28.43
N ARG A 15 -3.41 -1.34 28.67
CA ARG A 15 -3.93 -0.26 27.83
C ARG A 15 -3.61 -0.52 26.35
N LEU A 16 -4.64 -0.83 25.57
CA LEU A 16 -4.58 -1.00 24.11
C LEU A 16 -4.54 0.35 23.39
N ASP A 17 -4.80 1.43 24.13
CA ASP A 17 -4.98 2.79 23.61
C ASP A 17 -3.73 3.34 22.85
N GLY A 18 -2.53 2.87 23.19
CA GLY A 18 -1.29 3.33 22.57
C GLY A 18 -0.97 2.68 21.22
N VAL A 19 -1.50 1.50 20.94
CA VAL A 19 -1.25 0.78 19.68
C VAL A 19 -2.21 1.25 18.59
N GLU A 20 -3.49 1.45 18.94
CA GLU A 20 -4.49 1.98 18.00
C GLU A 20 -4.16 3.39 17.50
N SER A 21 -3.62 4.25 18.34
CA SER A 21 -3.28 5.62 17.94
C SER A 21 -2.11 5.67 16.95
N ARG A 22 -1.10 4.79 17.09
CA ARG A 22 0.05 4.73 16.17
C ARG A 22 -0.32 4.19 14.79
N ASP A 23 -1.21 3.21 14.73
CA ASP A 23 -1.65 2.62 13.46
C ASP A 23 -2.57 3.57 12.69
N ARG A 24 -3.40 4.34 13.40
CA ARG A 24 -4.20 5.41 12.79
C ARG A 24 -3.34 6.53 12.24
N LEU A 25 -2.32 6.97 12.97
CA LEU A 25 -1.36 7.98 12.50
C LEU A 25 -0.58 7.48 11.28
N GLY A 26 -0.13 6.23 11.27
CA GLY A 26 0.52 5.61 10.12
C GLY A 26 -0.37 5.60 8.88
N ASN A 27 -1.63 5.21 9.02
CA ASN A 27 -2.59 5.22 7.91
C ASN A 27 -2.88 6.64 7.40
N LEU A 28 -3.06 7.61 8.30
CA LEU A 28 -3.26 9.01 7.92
C LEU A 28 -2.04 9.58 7.19
N ALA A 29 -0.82 9.25 7.65
CA ALA A 29 0.41 9.66 6.99
C ALA A 29 0.52 9.08 5.57
N VAL A 30 0.20 7.79 5.38
CA VAL A 30 0.21 7.17 4.05
C VAL A 30 -0.88 7.77 3.15
N PHE A 31 -2.06 8.06 3.69
CA PHE A 31 -3.12 8.75 2.96
C PHE A 31 -2.71 10.17 2.55
N GLY A 32 -2.07 10.92 3.45
CA GLY A 32 -1.50 12.24 3.16
C GLY A 32 -0.44 12.17 2.08
N ALA A 33 0.48 11.19 2.16
CA ALA A 33 1.49 10.95 1.14
C ALA A 33 0.88 10.58 -0.23
N ALA A 34 -0.18 9.77 -0.24
CA ALA A 34 -0.91 9.45 -1.46
C ALA A 34 -1.55 10.70 -2.09
N ALA A 35 -2.19 11.55 -1.29
CA ALA A 35 -2.78 12.80 -1.77
C ALA A 35 -1.72 13.74 -2.36
N LEU A 36 -0.57 13.89 -1.69
CA LEU A 36 0.56 14.66 -2.21
C LEU A 36 1.08 14.07 -3.53
N ALA A 37 1.21 12.76 -3.63
CA ALA A 37 1.64 12.10 -4.86
C ALA A 37 0.67 12.38 -6.01
N TRP A 38 -0.65 12.35 -5.78
CA TRP A 38 -1.65 12.71 -6.78
C TRP A 38 -1.60 14.18 -7.19
N ILE A 39 -1.34 15.11 -6.26
CA ILE A 39 -1.13 16.52 -6.56
C ILE A 39 0.10 16.69 -7.47
N LEU A 40 1.20 15.99 -7.16
CA LEU A 40 2.41 16.02 -8.00
C LEU A 40 2.17 15.43 -9.40
N VAL A 41 1.41 14.35 -9.50
CA VAL A 41 0.97 13.80 -10.79
C VAL A 41 0.20 14.86 -11.57
N GLY A 42 -0.79 15.50 -10.96
CA GLY A 42 -1.56 16.57 -11.57
C GLY A 42 -0.66 17.72 -12.05
N LEU A 43 0.29 18.15 -11.22
CA LEU A 43 1.24 19.20 -11.57
C LEU A 43 2.11 18.82 -12.77
N VAL A 44 2.69 17.63 -12.77
CA VAL A 44 3.55 17.18 -13.89
C VAL A 44 2.75 17.06 -15.18
N VAL A 45 1.56 16.45 -15.13
CA VAL A 45 0.70 16.25 -16.31
C VAL A 45 0.21 17.58 -16.90
N THR A 46 -0.04 18.60 -16.06
CA THR A 46 -0.53 19.91 -16.51
C THR A 46 0.58 20.86 -16.94
N THR A 47 1.80 20.70 -16.42
CA THR A 47 2.91 21.64 -16.71
C THR A 47 3.93 21.11 -17.72
N ARG A 48 3.96 19.80 -17.95
CA ARG A 48 4.94 19.15 -18.83
C ARG A 48 4.23 18.32 -19.90
N ASP A 49 4.64 18.51 -21.15
CA ASP A 49 4.20 17.65 -22.26
C ASP A 49 5.18 16.47 -22.40
N PRO A 50 4.77 15.22 -22.14
CA PRO A 50 5.64 14.05 -22.25
C PRO A 50 6.11 13.78 -23.68
N ARG A 51 5.50 14.42 -24.69
CA ARG A 51 5.91 14.32 -26.10
C ARG A 51 7.12 15.20 -26.41
N LEU A 52 7.26 16.33 -25.69
CA LEU A 52 8.35 17.26 -25.85
C LEU A 52 9.52 16.97 -24.92
N ASP A 53 9.25 16.39 -23.76
CA ASP A 53 10.24 16.03 -22.76
C ASP A 53 10.05 14.55 -22.34
N PRO A 54 10.81 13.61 -22.94
CA PRO A 54 10.76 12.20 -22.58
C PRO A 54 11.05 11.95 -21.10
N GLY A 55 11.90 12.78 -20.48
CA GLY A 55 12.22 12.69 -19.04
C GLY A 55 10.99 12.95 -18.16
N ALA A 56 10.15 13.90 -18.54
CA ALA A 56 8.91 14.19 -17.85
C ALA A 56 7.93 12.99 -17.91
N GLY A 57 7.93 12.26 -19.02
CA GLY A 57 7.15 11.03 -19.17
C GLY A 57 7.52 9.96 -18.14
N PHE A 58 8.83 9.69 -17.95
CA PHE A 58 9.32 8.73 -16.97
C PHE A 58 9.03 9.17 -15.53
N VAL A 59 9.24 10.45 -15.23
CA VAL A 59 8.92 11.01 -13.91
C VAL A 59 7.41 10.90 -13.63
N GLY A 60 6.57 11.24 -14.61
CA GLY A 60 5.12 11.11 -14.51
C GLY A 60 4.69 9.67 -14.27
N ALA A 61 5.27 8.71 -15.00
CA ALA A 61 4.98 7.28 -14.82
C ALA A 61 5.37 6.79 -13.41
N GLY A 62 6.53 7.18 -12.90
CA GLY A 62 6.98 6.87 -11.56
C GLY A 62 6.04 7.45 -10.49
N LEU A 63 5.64 8.71 -10.65
CA LEU A 63 4.69 9.37 -9.74
C LEU A 63 3.31 8.72 -9.76
N ILE A 64 2.78 8.34 -10.93
CA ILE A 64 1.51 7.62 -11.04
C ILE A 64 1.61 6.26 -10.34
N GLY A 65 2.67 5.51 -10.59
CA GLY A 65 2.90 4.24 -9.90
C GLY A 65 2.96 4.41 -8.39
N LEU A 66 3.71 5.40 -7.91
CA LEU A 66 3.83 5.72 -6.48
C LEU A 66 2.46 6.12 -5.88
N ALA A 67 1.71 7.01 -6.55
CA ALA A 67 0.41 7.45 -6.09
C ALA A 67 -0.58 6.29 -5.97
N VAL A 68 -0.65 5.41 -6.97
CA VAL A 68 -1.50 4.21 -6.95
C VAL A 68 -1.05 3.25 -5.86
N GLY A 69 0.26 2.98 -5.74
CA GLY A 69 0.82 2.11 -4.71
C GLY A 69 0.51 2.61 -3.29
N LEU A 70 0.74 3.89 -3.01
CA LEU A 70 0.40 4.50 -1.72
C LEU A 70 -1.10 4.46 -1.42
N THR A 71 -1.96 4.63 -2.43
CA THR A 71 -3.42 4.55 -2.25
C THR A 71 -3.87 3.12 -1.94
N THR A 72 -3.21 2.12 -2.52
CA THR A 72 -3.60 0.71 -2.32
C THR A 72 -3.20 0.17 -0.96
N ILE A 73 -2.16 0.69 -0.30
CA ILE A 73 -1.73 0.26 1.04
C ILE A 73 -2.86 0.36 2.07
N PRO A 74 -3.48 1.54 2.30
CA PRO A 74 -4.58 1.65 3.25
C PRO A 74 -5.83 0.88 2.83
N LEU A 75 -6.07 0.70 1.52
CA LEU A 75 -7.18 -0.13 1.04
C LEU A 75 -6.99 -1.60 1.39
N PHE A 76 -5.79 -2.14 1.25
CA PHE A 76 -5.49 -3.50 1.71
C PHE A 76 -5.65 -3.64 3.22
N TRP A 77 -5.15 -2.69 3.99
CA TRP A 77 -5.30 -2.70 5.44
C TRP A 77 -6.79 -2.65 5.84
N LEU A 78 -7.57 -1.77 5.22
CA LEU A 78 -9.00 -1.64 5.47
C LEU A 78 -9.78 -2.90 5.08
N SER A 79 -9.39 -3.58 4.00
CA SER A 79 -10.03 -4.82 3.56
C SER A 79 -9.83 -5.98 4.54
N VAL A 80 -8.65 -6.06 5.16
CA VAL A 80 -8.36 -7.05 6.21
C VAL A 80 -9.19 -6.75 7.46
N PHE A 81 -9.29 -5.49 7.85
CA PHE A 81 -10.10 -5.05 8.98
C PHE A 81 -11.60 -5.37 8.78
N ALA A 82 -12.12 -5.08 7.58
CA ALA A 82 -13.52 -5.33 7.24
C ALA A 82 -13.90 -6.82 7.26
N ARG A 83 -12.94 -7.71 6.93
CA ARG A 83 -13.21 -9.16 6.87
C ARG A 83 -13.10 -9.87 8.23
N HIS A 84 -12.24 -9.43 9.11
CA HIS A 84 -11.89 -10.18 10.32
C HIS A 84 -12.34 -9.52 11.62
N GLY A 85 -12.82 -8.26 11.61
CA GLY A 85 -13.27 -7.53 12.81
C GLY A 85 -12.22 -7.47 13.94
N ARG A 86 -10.98 -7.85 13.66
CA ARG A 86 -9.86 -7.88 14.61
C ARG A 86 -8.84 -6.83 14.23
N ILE A 87 -8.24 -6.23 15.26
CA ILE A 87 -7.12 -5.30 15.15
C ILE A 87 -6.00 -5.97 14.33
N ALA A 88 -5.62 -5.36 13.20
CA ALA A 88 -4.61 -5.90 12.31
C ALA A 88 -3.28 -6.07 13.05
N TYR A 89 -2.71 -7.27 12.99
CA TYR A 89 -1.39 -7.56 13.54
C TYR A 89 -0.31 -6.79 12.78
N ARG A 90 0.78 -6.42 13.46
CA ARG A 90 1.96 -5.75 12.85
C ARG A 90 2.45 -6.39 11.55
N GLY A 91 2.30 -7.72 11.39
CA GLY A 91 2.66 -8.46 10.18
C GLY A 91 1.78 -8.15 8.96
N ASP A 92 0.55 -7.70 9.15
CA ASP A 92 -0.37 -7.40 8.06
C ASP A 92 -0.03 -6.05 7.38
N TRP A 93 0.53 -5.11 8.14
CA TRP A 93 0.98 -3.82 7.59
C TRP A 93 2.17 -3.98 6.65
N VAL A 94 3.17 -4.79 7.03
CA VAL A 94 4.33 -5.09 6.16
C VAL A 94 3.89 -5.77 4.87
N ARG A 95 2.93 -6.69 4.94
CA ARG A 95 2.35 -7.34 3.75
C ARG A 95 1.59 -6.35 2.86
N ALA A 96 0.84 -5.44 3.45
CA ALA A 96 0.11 -4.40 2.71
C ALA A 96 1.09 -3.46 1.98
N VAL A 97 2.14 -3.00 2.65
CA VAL A 97 3.19 -2.16 2.05
C VAL A 97 3.90 -2.88 0.90
N ARG A 98 4.29 -4.14 1.09
CA ARG A 98 4.95 -4.93 0.04
C ARG A 98 4.05 -5.08 -1.20
N ARG A 99 2.76 -5.40 -1.01
CA ARG A 99 1.80 -5.50 -2.11
C ARG A 99 1.57 -4.16 -2.80
N GLY A 100 1.46 -3.08 -2.03
CA GLY A 100 1.37 -1.73 -2.57
C GLY A 100 2.60 -1.33 -3.40
N ALA A 101 3.81 -1.72 -2.96
CA ALA A 101 5.05 -1.50 -3.69
C ALA A 101 5.07 -2.26 -5.03
N TRP A 102 4.64 -3.53 -5.05
CA TRP A 102 4.51 -4.28 -6.30
C TRP A 102 3.52 -3.64 -7.27
N ILE A 103 2.36 -3.20 -6.77
CA ILE A 103 1.37 -2.48 -7.59
C ILE A 103 1.97 -1.19 -8.14
N ALA A 104 2.71 -0.43 -7.32
CA ALA A 104 3.39 0.78 -7.76
C ALA A 104 4.33 0.52 -8.94
N VAL A 105 5.16 -0.51 -8.84
CA VAL A 105 6.12 -0.91 -9.89
C VAL A 105 5.38 -1.33 -11.16
N VAL A 106 4.37 -2.19 -11.05
CA VAL A 106 3.57 -2.65 -12.20
C VAL A 106 2.95 -1.47 -12.91
N VAL A 107 2.28 -0.58 -12.18
CA VAL A 107 1.61 0.58 -12.77
C VAL A 107 2.62 1.49 -13.46
N ALA A 108 3.76 1.79 -12.81
CA ALA A 108 4.81 2.61 -13.41
C ALA A 108 5.32 2.00 -14.72
N VAL A 109 5.61 0.70 -14.76
CA VAL A 109 6.07 -0.02 -15.96
C VAL A 109 5.00 0.04 -17.06
N LEU A 110 3.73 -0.23 -16.73
CA LEU A 110 2.65 -0.19 -17.72
C LEU A 110 2.46 1.22 -18.30
N VAL A 111 2.59 2.26 -17.48
CA VAL A 111 2.51 3.65 -17.95
C VAL A 111 3.69 3.97 -18.86
N VAL A 112 4.92 3.55 -18.52
CA VAL A 112 6.09 3.73 -19.40
C VAL A 112 5.89 3.01 -20.74
N LEU A 113 5.45 1.75 -20.72
CA LEU A 113 5.16 1.01 -21.95
C LEU A 113 4.09 1.69 -22.80
N ARG A 114 3.08 2.29 -22.15
CA ARG A 114 2.04 3.05 -22.84
C ARG A 114 2.59 4.31 -23.50
N LEU A 115 3.44 5.06 -22.80
CA LEU A 115 4.07 6.28 -23.32
C LEU A 115 5.00 6.00 -24.51
N GLN A 116 5.68 4.86 -24.48
CA GLN A 116 6.57 4.45 -25.58
C GLN A 116 5.84 3.78 -26.76
N GLY A 117 4.52 3.62 -26.69
CA GLY A 117 3.75 2.95 -27.74
C GLY A 117 3.93 1.42 -27.78
N LEU A 118 4.64 0.86 -26.78
CA LEU A 118 4.94 -0.58 -26.68
C LEU A 118 3.87 -1.34 -25.88
N PHE A 119 2.82 -0.66 -25.45
CA PHE A 119 1.75 -1.29 -24.69
C PHE A 119 0.95 -2.26 -25.56
N GLN A 120 1.14 -3.53 -25.33
CA GLN A 120 0.37 -4.61 -25.92
C GLN A 120 -0.19 -5.50 -24.82
N LEU A 121 -1.39 -6.02 -25.02
CA LEU A 121 -2.07 -6.87 -24.02
C LEU A 121 -1.21 -8.07 -23.58
N PRO A 122 -0.51 -8.81 -24.48
CA PRO A 122 0.36 -9.91 -24.08
C PRO A 122 1.51 -9.46 -23.18
N ILE A 123 2.11 -8.29 -23.45
CA ILE A 123 3.21 -7.74 -22.64
C ILE A 123 2.70 -7.36 -21.25
N ALA A 124 1.54 -6.72 -21.18
CA ALA A 124 0.92 -6.37 -19.90
C ALA A 124 0.62 -7.62 -19.05
N LEU A 125 0.07 -8.67 -19.65
CA LEU A 125 -0.20 -9.94 -19.00
C LEU A 125 1.09 -10.62 -18.53
N PHE A 126 2.16 -10.56 -19.34
CA PHE A 126 3.46 -11.11 -18.97
C PHE A 126 4.04 -10.40 -17.74
N VAL A 127 3.99 -9.06 -17.70
CA VAL A 127 4.45 -8.26 -16.54
C VAL A 127 3.67 -8.63 -15.29
N LEU A 128 2.34 -8.75 -15.39
CA LEU A 128 1.49 -9.17 -14.28
C LEU A 128 1.82 -10.59 -13.80
N ALA A 129 2.02 -11.52 -14.71
CA ALA A 129 2.38 -12.90 -14.39
C ALA A 129 3.74 -12.97 -13.67
N MET A 130 4.73 -12.21 -14.16
CA MET A 130 6.07 -12.14 -13.52
C MET A 130 5.98 -11.63 -12.08
N VAL A 131 5.20 -10.59 -11.84
CA VAL A 131 5.00 -10.05 -10.48
C VAL A 131 4.26 -11.05 -9.59
N PHE A 132 3.26 -11.74 -10.14
CA PHE A 132 2.53 -12.77 -9.38
C PHE A 132 3.45 -13.93 -8.99
N VAL A 133 4.31 -14.40 -9.90
CA VAL A 133 5.30 -15.43 -9.60
C VAL A 133 6.30 -14.94 -8.54
N ALA A 134 6.83 -13.73 -8.69
CA ALA A 134 7.74 -13.14 -7.71
C ALA A 134 7.10 -13.04 -6.30
N GLU A 135 5.84 -12.60 -6.21
CA GLU A 135 5.12 -12.54 -4.93
C GLU A 135 4.88 -13.94 -4.36
N ALA A 136 4.56 -14.93 -5.21
CA ALA A 136 4.35 -16.30 -4.78
C ALA A 136 5.64 -16.93 -4.22
N THR A 137 6.77 -16.76 -4.91
CA THR A 137 8.07 -17.26 -4.43
C THR A 137 8.50 -16.64 -3.11
N LEU A 138 8.37 -15.31 -2.98
CA LEU A 138 8.68 -14.61 -1.73
C LEU A 138 7.71 -14.96 -0.57
N SER A 139 6.56 -15.52 -0.87
CA SER A 139 5.58 -15.94 0.13
C SER A 139 5.83 -17.36 0.65
N VAL A 140 6.51 -18.20 -0.12
CA VAL A 140 6.83 -19.61 0.25
C VAL A 140 8.03 -19.70 1.19
N GLU A 141 8.96 -18.75 1.12
CA GLU A 141 10.19 -18.76 1.95
C GLU A 141 9.97 -18.33 3.42
N ARG A 142 8.72 -18.17 3.86
CA ARG A 142 8.34 -17.83 5.24
C ARG A 142 7.40 -18.85 5.85
#